data_2ac93e1074932b62e6ed46945f3ff6a0
#
_entry.id   2ac93e1074932b62e6ed46945f3ff6a0
#
_cell.length_a   1.000
_cell.length_b   1.000
_cell.length_c   1.000
_cell.angle_alpha   90.00
_cell.angle_beta   90.00
_cell.angle_gamma   90.00
#
_symmetry.space_group_name_H-M   'P 1'
#
loop_
_entity.id
_entity.type
_entity.pdbx_description
1 polymer ?
#
loop_
_entity_poly.entity_id
_entity_poly.type
_entity_poly.pdbx_seq_one_letter_code
_entity_poly.pdbx_strand_id
1 'polypeptide(L)'
;MPRPIRRLTLPLALFAVAAGTVFAADRTLAAGPWGGDTVIFEVVADGAHVEFECARGRIDKAITLDGKGDFDLPGTFGAEGRGPARDGDGAAANARYRGHVEGDTMALEVTVGDRRMGPFTLTRDRRPFLKKCR
;
A
#
# COMPACT_ATOMS: atom_id res chain seq x y z
N MET A 1 -52.87 62.37 -10.94
CA MET A 1 -52.98 60.93 -11.23
C MET A 1 -51.74 60.19 -10.67
N PRO A 2 -51.91 59.42 -9.63
CA PRO A 2 -50.79 58.72 -9.08
C PRO A 2 -50.44 57.53 -10.02
N ARG A 3 -49.16 57.40 -10.36
CA ARG A 3 -48.65 56.28 -11.15
C ARG A 3 -48.52 55.03 -10.25
N PRO A 4 -48.93 53.87 -10.71
CA PRO A 4 -48.75 52.65 -9.93
C PRO A 4 -47.27 52.25 -9.93
N ILE A 5 -46.72 52.10 -8.75
CA ILE A 5 -45.35 51.55 -8.54
C ILE A 5 -45.44 50.06 -8.85
N ARG A 6 -44.86 49.61 -9.97
CA ARG A 6 -44.64 48.22 -10.25
C ARG A 6 -43.57 47.68 -9.30
N ARG A 7 -43.99 46.88 -8.35
CA ARG A 7 -43.07 46.10 -7.52
C ARG A 7 -42.47 45.01 -8.37
N LEU A 8 -41.19 45.17 -8.69
CA LEU A 8 -40.40 44.13 -9.34
C LEU A 8 -40.05 43.07 -8.28
N THR A 9 -40.75 41.96 -8.31
CA THR A 9 -40.40 40.79 -7.51
C THR A 9 -39.27 40.05 -8.21
N LEU A 10 -38.07 40.16 -7.66
CA LEU A 10 -36.92 39.38 -8.10
C LEU A 10 -37.10 37.94 -7.57
N PRO A 11 -37.05 36.90 -8.43
CA PRO A 11 -37.03 35.52 -7.90
C PRO A 11 -35.65 35.24 -7.33
N LEU A 12 -35.61 34.88 -6.06
CA LEU A 12 -34.42 34.38 -5.39
C LEU A 12 -34.16 32.96 -5.91
N ALA A 13 -33.24 32.84 -6.87
CA ALA A 13 -32.80 31.54 -7.34
C ALA A 13 -31.95 30.88 -6.24
N LEU A 14 -32.54 29.89 -5.59
CA LEU A 14 -31.80 29.01 -4.66
C LEU A 14 -30.88 28.12 -5.50
N PHE A 15 -29.58 28.43 -5.54
CA PHE A 15 -28.57 27.52 -6.04
C PHE A 15 -28.37 26.44 -4.98
N ALA A 16 -28.94 25.26 -5.20
CA ALA A 16 -28.60 24.07 -4.46
C ALA A 16 -27.21 23.61 -4.88
N VAL A 17 -26.19 23.90 -4.07
CA VAL A 17 -24.87 23.31 -4.21
C VAL A 17 -24.98 21.85 -3.82
N ALA A 18 -25.07 20.96 -4.82
CA ALA A 18 -24.93 19.54 -4.60
C ALA A 18 -23.47 19.27 -4.16
N ALA A 19 -23.29 19.04 -2.87
CA ALA A 19 -22.03 18.52 -2.36
C ALA A 19 -21.86 17.09 -2.89
N GLY A 20 -21.20 16.95 -4.04
CA GLY A 20 -20.80 15.65 -4.56
C GLY A 20 -19.74 15.06 -3.62
N THR A 21 -20.06 13.95 -2.97
CA THR A 21 -19.08 13.16 -2.26
C THR A 21 -18.15 12.52 -3.28
N VAL A 22 -16.93 13.03 -3.36
CA VAL A 22 -15.87 12.43 -4.18
C VAL A 22 -15.29 11.26 -3.38
N PHE A 23 -15.63 10.01 -3.78
CA PHE A 23 -14.96 8.82 -3.28
C PHE A 23 -13.64 8.66 -4.02
N ALA A 24 -12.52 8.57 -3.28
CA ALA A 24 -11.24 8.23 -3.89
C ALA A 24 -11.33 6.80 -4.44
N ALA A 25 -11.05 6.63 -5.74
CA ALA A 25 -11.07 5.32 -6.38
C ALA A 25 -9.86 4.49 -5.92
N ASP A 26 -10.04 3.16 -5.83
CA ASP A 26 -8.95 2.21 -5.64
C ASP A 26 -7.97 2.30 -6.80
N ARG A 27 -6.68 2.16 -6.51
CA ARG A 27 -5.63 2.22 -7.51
C ARG A 27 -4.61 1.10 -7.32
N THR A 28 -4.19 0.51 -8.42
CA THR A 28 -3.12 -0.48 -8.43
C THR A 28 -1.76 0.21 -8.30
N LEU A 29 -0.93 -0.29 -7.40
CA LEU A 29 0.42 0.22 -7.20
C LEU A 29 1.29 -0.12 -8.42
N ALA A 30 1.98 0.88 -8.95
CA ALA A 30 2.86 0.69 -10.10
C ALA A 30 4.03 -0.23 -9.78
N ALA A 31 4.46 -1.03 -10.77
CA ALA A 31 5.62 -1.90 -10.63
C ALA A 31 6.90 -1.09 -10.33
N GLY A 32 7.77 -1.65 -9.52
CA GLY A 32 9.03 -1.06 -9.12
C GLY A 32 9.39 -1.31 -7.67
N PRO A 33 10.63 -0.97 -7.29
CA PRO A 33 11.13 -1.20 -5.94
C PRO A 33 10.70 -0.11 -4.96
N TRP A 34 10.46 -0.55 -3.73
CA TRP A 34 10.36 0.30 -2.55
C TRP A 34 11.40 -0.18 -1.56
N GLY A 35 12.32 0.65 -1.17
CA GLY A 35 13.44 0.26 -0.31
C GLY A 35 13.49 0.98 1.02
N GLY A 36 13.72 0.21 2.07
CA GLY A 36 14.06 0.65 3.40
C GLY A 36 15.49 0.22 3.78
N ASP A 37 15.86 0.37 5.04
CA ASP A 37 17.21 0.01 5.47
C ASP A 37 17.45 -1.51 5.51
N THR A 38 16.40 -2.28 5.79
CA THR A 38 16.49 -3.75 5.96
C THR A 38 15.51 -4.53 5.08
N VAL A 39 14.73 -3.86 4.24
CA VAL A 39 13.67 -4.45 3.42
C VAL A 39 13.64 -3.83 2.04
N ILE A 40 13.48 -4.67 1.03
CA ILE A 40 13.11 -4.24 -0.32
C ILE A 40 11.77 -4.88 -0.67
N PHE A 41 10.80 -4.06 -1.06
CA PHE A 41 9.48 -4.47 -1.50
C PHE A 41 9.37 -4.18 -3.00
N GLU A 42 9.55 -5.20 -3.82
CA GLU A 42 9.49 -5.10 -5.27
C GLU A 42 8.07 -5.36 -5.76
N VAL A 43 7.39 -4.34 -6.23
CA VAL A 43 6.07 -4.49 -6.84
C VAL A 43 6.22 -5.00 -8.26
N VAL A 44 5.49 -6.07 -8.57
CA VAL A 44 5.38 -6.65 -9.92
C VAL A 44 3.90 -6.61 -10.35
N ALA A 45 3.62 -6.94 -11.61
CA ALA A 45 2.28 -6.81 -12.17
C ALA A 45 1.19 -7.58 -11.40
N ASP A 46 1.53 -8.74 -10.88
CA ASP A 46 0.62 -9.69 -10.21
C ASP A 46 0.89 -9.85 -8.70
N GLY A 47 1.71 -8.98 -8.11
CA GLY A 47 2.01 -9.06 -6.69
C GLY A 47 3.24 -8.28 -6.25
N ALA A 48 4.00 -8.88 -5.33
CA ALA A 48 5.26 -8.33 -4.86
C ALA A 48 6.22 -9.42 -4.40
N HIS A 49 7.50 -9.16 -4.58
CA HIS A 49 8.58 -9.90 -3.94
C HIS A 49 9.15 -9.05 -2.81
N VAL A 50 9.34 -9.65 -1.65
CA VAL A 50 9.84 -8.93 -0.48
C VAL A 50 11.14 -9.56 -0.02
N GLU A 51 12.19 -8.77 0.04
CA GLU A 51 13.50 -9.21 0.51
C GLU A 51 13.82 -8.58 1.85
N PHE A 52 14.20 -9.43 2.80
CA PHE A 52 14.75 -9.05 4.10
C PHE A 52 16.22 -9.49 4.16
N GLU A 53 16.93 -9.11 5.19
CA GLU A 53 18.32 -9.54 5.36
C GLU A 53 18.44 -11.07 5.49
N CYS A 54 17.53 -11.70 6.23
CA CYS A 54 17.56 -13.14 6.53
C CYS A 54 16.28 -13.87 6.13
N ALA A 55 15.46 -13.30 5.26
CA ALA A 55 14.18 -13.87 4.87
C ALA A 55 13.72 -13.36 3.52
N ARG A 56 12.76 -14.05 2.95
CA ARG A 56 12.04 -13.67 1.74
C ARG A 56 10.55 -13.77 1.96
N GLY A 57 9.82 -12.90 1.29
CA GLY A 57 8.38 -12.93 1.25
C GLY A 57 7.84 -12.79 -0.16
N ARG A 58 6.56 -13.11 -0.30
CA ARG A 58 5.87 -13.00 -1.59
C ARG A 58 4.40 -12.68 -1.37
N ILE A 59 3.88 -11.85 -2.24
CA ILE A 59 2.44 -11.59 -2.37
C ILE A 59 2.05 -11.98 -3.80
N ASP A 60 1.06 -12.85 -3.96
CA ASP A 60 0.60 -13.36 -5.25
C ASP A 60 -0.71 -12.69 -5.73
N LYS A 61 -0.96 -11.48 -5.28
CA LYS A 61 -2.08 -10.66 -5.72
C LYS A 61 -1.58 -9.25 -6.04
N ALA A 62 -2.12 -8.64 -7.09
CA ALA A 62 -1.82 -7.25 -7.42
C ALA A 62 -2.05 -6.34 -6.21
N ILE A 63 -1.12 -5.43 -5.98
CA ILE A 63 -1.19 -4.52 -4.86
C ILE A 63 -2.13 -3.38 -5.20
N THR A 64 -3.34 -3.41 -4.66
CA THR A 64 -4.35 -2.39 -4.85
C THR A 64 -4.54 -1.59 -3.57
N LEU A 65 -4.37 -0.29 -3.67
CA LEU A 65 -4.58 0.64 -2.57
C LEU A 65 -6.05 1.07 -2.52
N ASP A 66 -6.61 1.12 -1.33
CA ASP A 66 -7.93 1.72 -1.11
C ASP A 66 -7.87 3.26 -1.18
N GLY A 67 -9.01 3.92 -0.95
CA GLY A 67 -9.09 5.38 -0.98
C GLY A 67 -8.23 6.11 0.07
N LYS A 68 -7.76 5.39 1.10
CA LYS A 68 -6.85 5.91 2.13
C LYS A 68 -5.38 5.63 1.86
N GLY A 69 -5.08 4.87 0.80
CA GLY A 69 -3.72 4.45 0.46
C GLY A 69 -3.28 3.17 1.17
N ASP A 70 -4.21 2.39 1.71
CA ASP A 70 -3.93 1.18 2.46
C ASP A 70 -4.09 -0.08 1.61
N PHE A 71 -3.27 -1.08 1.91
CA PHE A 71 -3.48 -2.46 1.46
C PHE A 71 -3.27 -3.44 2.61
N ASP A 72 -3.95 -4.58 2.53
CA ASP A 72 -3.86 -5.67 3.50
C ASP A 72 -4.04 -6.99 2.73
N LEU A 73 -2.94 -7.68 2.47
CA LEU A 73 -2.91 -8.83 1.57
C LEU A 73 -2.24 -10.04 2.23
N PRO A 74 -2.75 -11.25 1.93
CA PRO A 74 -2.07 -12.46 2.32
C PRO A 74 -0.84 -12.69 1.45
N GLY A 75 0.14 -13.36 2.01
CA GLY A 75 1.35 -13.75 1.32
C GLY A 75 2.10 -14.85 2.06
N THR A 76 3.36 -14.97 1.76
CA THR A 76 4.25 -15.94 2.39
C THR A 76 5.50 -15.27 2.94
N PHE A 77 6.12 -15.92 3.91
CA PHE A 77 7.37 -15.48 4.52
C PHE A 77 8.20 -16.71 4.87
N GLY A 78 9.43 -16.73 4.43
CA GLY A 78 10.36 -17.83 4.71
C GLY A 78 11.72 -17.32 5.14
N ALA A 79 12.28 -17.91 6.21
CA ALA A 79 13.64 -17.63 6.63
C ALA A 79 14.64 -18.19 5.62
N GLU A 80 15.67 -17.41 5.30
CA GLU A 80 16.83 -17.89 4.54
C GLU A 80 17.82 -18.51 5.50
N GLY A 81 18.05 -19.83 5.33
CA GLY A 81 19.04 -20.56 6.11
C GLY A 81 20.45 -20.46 5.54
N ARG A 82 21.45 -20.86 6.34
CA ARG A 82 22.83 -21.05 5.89
C ARG A 82 22.96 -22.40 5.15
N GLY A 83 23.71 -22.39 4.04
CA GLY A 83 24.04 -23.60 3.30
C GLY A 83 22.94 -24.07 2.36
N PRO A 84 23.11 -25.27 1.74
CA PRO A 84 22.13 -25.80 0.81
C PRO A 84 20.81 -26.08 1.53
N ALA A 85 19.68 -25.75 0.87
CA ALA A 85 18.36 -26.04 1.40
C ALA A 85 18.17 -27.54 1.58
N ARG A 86 17.74 -27.95 2.76
CA ARG A 86 17.30 -29.32 3.05
C ARG A 86 15.80 -29.45 2.82
N ASP A 87 15.31 -30.62 2.53
CA ASP A 87 13.89 -30.91 2.47
C ASP A 87 13.21 -30.49 3.79
N GLY A 88 12.27 -29.57 3.72
CA GLY A 88 11.60 -28.98 4.88
C GLY A 88 12.25 -27.74 5.48
N ASP A 89 13.50 -27.41 5.13
CA ASP A 89 14.14 -26.16 5.51
C ASP A 89 13.66 -25.03 4.57
N GLY A 90 13.17 -23.93 5.16
CA GLY A 90 12.72 -22.77 4.40
C GLY A 90 11.32 -22.91 3.80
N ALA A 91 10.50 -23.82 4.31
CA ALA A 91 9.08 -23.84 3.98
C ALA A 91 8.47 -22.50 4.34
N ALA A 92 7.91 -21.81 3.35
CA ALA A 92 7.32 -20.50 3.54
C ALA A 92 6.07 -20.62 4.42
N ALA A 93 6.02 -19.83 5.48
CA ALA A 93 4.84 -19.69 6.31
C ALA A 93 3.84 -18.69 5.71
N ASN A 94 2.57 -18.85 6.04
CA ASN A 94 1.58 -17.86 5.70
C ASN A 94 1.88 -16.55 6.44
N ALA A 95 1.76 -15.44 5.73
CA ALA A 95 2.01 -14.13 6.26
C ALA A 95 0.92 -13.15 5.82
N ARG A 96 0.85 -12.03 6.51
CA ARG A 96 -0.02 -10.92 6.17
C ARG A 96 0.82 -9.67 6.01
N TYR A 97 0.63 -9.00 4.88
CA TYR A 97 1.33 -7.77 4.54
C TYR A 97 0.35 -6.61 4.57
N ARG A 98 0.59 -5.66 5.43
CA ARG A 98 -0.18 -4.42 5.55
C ARG A 98 0.69 -3.24 5.22
N GLY A 99 0.22 -2.39 4.35
CA GLY A 99 0.94 -1.20 3.96
C GLY A 99 0.07 0.03 3.90
N HIS A 100 0.69 1.17 4.12
CA HIS A 100 0.11 2.48 3.92
C HIS A 100 1.05 3.28 3.03
N VAL A 101 0.54 3.74 1.89
CA VAL A 101 1.30 4.51 0.91
C VAL A 101 0.84 5.95 0.92
N GLU A 102 1.79 6.86 1.09
CA GLU A 102 1.58 8.29 1.08
C GLU A 102 2.69 8.95 0.26
N GLY A 103 2.36 9.38 -0.97
CA GLY A 103 3.34 9.88 -1.91
C GLY A 103 4.39 8.81 -2.25
N ASP A 104 5.65 9.10 -1.99
CA ASP A 104 6.79 8.22 -2.24
C ASP A 104 7.23 7.39 -1.03
N THR A 105 6.44 7.40 0.03
CA THR A 105 6.70 6.67 1.27
C THR A 105 5.67 5.58 1.50
N MET A 106 6.13 4.42 1.93
CA MET A 106 5.31 3.30 2.35
C MET A 106 5.69 2.89 3.77
N ALA A 107 4.70 2.74 4.64
CA ALA A 107 4.85 2.06 5.90
C ALA A 107 4.39 0.61 5.73
N LEU A 108 5.26 -0.35 5.95
CA LEU A 108 4.99 -1.79 5.76
C LEU A 108 5.05 -2.54 7.07
N GLU A 109 4.02 -3.31 7.36
CA GLU A 109 3.97 -4.22 8.50
C GLU A 109 3.74 -5.64 8.01
N VAL A 110 4.47 -6.60 8.58
CA VAL A 110 4.38 -8.02 8.24
C VAL A 110 4.03 -8.81 9.48
N THR A 111 3.03 -9.67 9.40
CA THR A 111 2.62 -10.58 10.47
C THR A 111 2.77 -12.02 10.03
N VAL A 112 3.49 -12.82 10.80
CA VAL A 112 3.68 -14.26 10.58
C VAL A 112 3.30 -14.97 11.86
N GLY A 113 2.15 -15.67 11.86
CA GLY A 113 1.59 -16.22 13.09
C GLY A 113 1.34 -15.13 14.11
N ASP A 114 1.90 -15.28 15.30
CA ASP A 114 1.81 -14.28 16.39
C ASP A 114 2.90 -13.21 16.32
N ARG A 115 3.81 -13.33 15.36
CA ARG A 115 4.96 -12.42 15.23
C ARG A 115 4.62 -11.27 14.31
N ARG A 116 4.78 -10.06 14.81
CA ARG A 116 4.64 -8.81 14.07
C ARG A 116 6.01 -8.19 13.84
N MET A 117 6.27 -7.78 12.61
CA MET A 117 7.50 -7.12 12.21
C MET A 117 7.19 -5.77 11.56
N GLY A 118 8.01 -4.78 11.85
CA GLY A 118 7.81 -3.41 11.39
C GLY A 118 7.10 -2.53 12.42
N PRO A 119 6.54 -1.39 12.01
CA PRO A 119 6.50 -0.92 10.63
C PRO A 119 7.87 -0.56 10.05
N PHE A 120 8.08 -0.92 8.80
CA PHE A 120 9.24 -0.52 8.01
C PHE A 120 8.89 0.70 7.16
N THR A 121 9.77 1.68 7.11
CA THR A 121 9.60 2.84 6.23
C THR A 121 10.35 2.60 4.93
N LEU A 122 9.62 2.55 3.82
CA LEU A 122 10.15 2.30 2.49
C LEU A 122 9.98 3.54 1.62
N THR A 123 10.93 3.78 0.75
CA THR A 123 10.91 4.88 -0.21
C THR A 123 10.82 4.34 -1.63
N ARG A 124 9.98 4.95 -2.46
CA ARG A 124 9.81 4.59 -3.87
C ARG A 124 11.12 4.70 -4.63
N ASP A 125 11.36 3.76 -5.54
CA ASP A 125 12.51 3.70 -6.43
C ASP A 125 13.87 3.63 -5.71
N ARG A 126 13.86 3.25 -4.44
CA ARG A 126 15.07 2.98 -3.67
C ARG A 126 15.32 1.48 -3.62
N ARG A 127 16.53 1.08 -4.02
CA ARG A 127 17.02 -0.32 -3.91
C ARG A 127 18.32 -0.34 -3.12
N PRO A 128 18.24 -0.39 -1.78
CA PRO A 128 19.43 -0.42 -0.95
C PRO A 128 20.15 -1.77 -1.08
N PHE A 129 21.41 -1.77 -0.71
CA PHE A 129 22.14 -3.02 -0.56
C PHE A 129 21.75 -3.69 0.76
N LEU A 130 21.15 -4.86 0.68
CA LEU A 130 20.82 -5.68 1.86
C LEU A 130 21.98 -6.58 2.22
N LYS A 131 22.44 -6.49 3.45
CA LYS A 131 23.42 -7.43 3.99
C LYS A 131 22.73 -8.75 4.28
N LYS A 132 22.86 -9.71 3.37
CA LYS A 132 22.24 -11.01 3.52
C LYS A 132 22.92 -11.82 4.63
N CYS A 133 22.11 -12.60 5.36
CA CYS A 133 22.59 -13.62 6.28
C CYS A 133 23.36 -14.69 5.50
N ARG A 134 24.53 -15.05 6.01
CA ARG A 134 25.39 -16.10 5.45
C ARG A 134 25.26 -17.38 6.25
#